data_4a68f79fd0307a89a4dab7a9aee5f17d
#
_entry.id   4a68f79fd0307a89a4dab7a9aee5f17d
#
_cell.length_a   1.000
_cell.length_b   1.000
_cell.length_c   1.000
_cell.angle_alpha   90.00
_cell.angle_beta   90.00
_cell.angle_gamma   90.00
#
_symmetry.space_group_name_H-M   'P 1'
#
loop_
_entity.id
_entity.type
_entity.pdbx_description
1 polymer ?
#
loop_
_entity_poly.entity_id
_entity_poly.type
_entity_poly.pdbx_seq_one_letter_code
_entity_poly.pdbx_strand_id
1 'polypeptide(L)'
;IKMNYTDNPWFADSGLEQERAFDYANKSRAKYDHIWLGAFLDDIDNSIIEAEWFDACVDAHIKLKFQPLGQEKIAFDPADSGDAKAMAYQHGCVVLGVTSTNAGDINEATDWALGHVNRIKPDVFLWDSDGVGLSLRRQITEGVKGKRIKLVPFHGGGEKDNPFDTYEDISNDFAGDIEKERNNAEMFANLRAQCYWVLKDRMFKTYLAVEKGHNIPNDELISFSSGISELAGLRAELCRIPRKLNNRAGKIQIMSKPEMKALGIQSPNMADAVMMLQKHVDIYEHD
;
A
#
# COMPACT_ATOMS: atom_id res chain seq x y z
N ILE A 1 -35.57 -8.21 -14.46
CA ILE A 1 -35.02 -8.42 -15.81
C ILE A 1 -33.57 -7.97 -15.70
N LYS A 2 -32.62 -8.90 -15.94
CA LYS A 2 -31.21 -8.58 -15.96
C LYS A 2 -30.90 -8.11 -17.41
N MET A 3 -30.47 -6.86 -17.55
CA MET A 3 -30.06 -6.29 -18.85
C MET A 3 -28.57 -5.92 -18.77
N ASN A 4 -27.83 -6.21 -19.82
CA ASN A 4 -26.44 -5.80 -19.93
C ASN A 4 -26.16 -5.23 -21.34
N TYR A 5 -24.91 -4.86 -21.62
CA TYR A 5 -24.55 -4.23 -22.90
C TYR A 5 -24.86 -5.14 -24.12
N THR A 6 -24.84 -6.47 -23.96
CA THR A 6 -25.14 -7.42 -25.06
C THR A 6 -26.60 -7.40 -25.47
N ASP A 7 -27.48 -6.87 -24.62
CA ASP A 7 -28.91 -6.77 -24.87
C ASP A 7 -29.27 -5.45 -25.57
N ASN A 8 -28.28 -4.56 -25.75
CA ASN A 8 -28.45 -3.27 -26.45
C ASN A 8 -28.10 -3.41 -27.93
N PRO A 9 -29.09 -3.40 -28.86
CA PRO A 9 -28.84 -3.58 -30.30
C PRO A 9 -28.03 -2.44 -30.92
N TRP A 10 -27.93 -1.29 -30.29
CA TRP A 10 -27.15 -0.13 -30.76
C TRP A 10 -25.78 -0.03 -30.11
N PHE A 11 -25.35 -1.02 -29.32
CA PHE A 11 -24.10 -0.95 -28.60
C PHE A 11 -22.89 -0.77 -29.53
N ALA A 12 -22.85 -1.49 -30.63
CA ALA A 12 -21.77 -1.43 -31.61
C ALA A 12 -21.61 -0.03 -32.24
N ASP A 13 -22.72 0.70 -32.40
CA ASP A 13 -22.73 2.04 -33.03
C ASP A 13 -22.56 3.17 -32.01
N SER A 14 -22.54 2.86 -30.72
CA SER A 14 -22.54 3.86 -29.64
C SER A 14 -21.14 4.41 -29.27
N GLY A 15 -20.05 3.84 -29.82
CA GLY A 15 -18.68 4.14 -29.41
C GLY A 15 -18.25 3.50 -28.08
N LEU A 16 -19.18 2.90 -27.35
CA LEU A 16 -18.92 2.26 -26.04
C LEU A 16 -18.07 0.98 -26.16
N GLU A 17 -17.95 0.40 -27.37
CA GLU A 17 -17.11 -0.77 -27.57
C GLU A 17 -15.63 -0.47 -27.34
N GLN A 18 -15.16 0.72 -27.70
CA GLN A 18 -13.79 1.14 -27.45
C GLN A 18 -13.54 1.32 -25.92
N GLU A 19 -14.51 1.92 -25.22
CA GLU A 19 -14.45 2.08 -23.77
C GLU A 19 -14.48 0.73 -23.07
N ARG A 20 -15.34 -0.20 -23.51
CA ARG A 20 -15.41 -1.55 -22.99
C ARG A 20 -14.08 -2.32 -23.19
N ALA A 21 -13.48 -2.20 -24.37
CA ALA A 21 -12.19 -2.83 -24.67
C ALA A 21 -11.07 -2.24 -23.81
N PHE A 22 -11.08 -0.92 -23.61
CA PHE A 22 -10.16 -0.24 -22.71
C PHE A 22 -10.35 -0.73 -21.26
N ASP A 23 -11.59 -0.79 -20.78
CA ASP A 23 -11.91 -1.26 -19.43
C ASP A 23 -11.49 -2.72 -19.24
N TYR A 24 -11.70 -3.58 -20.24
CA TYR A 24 -11.26 -4.97 -20.18
C TYR A 24 -9.74 -5.10 -20.06
N ALA A 25 -8.99 -4.23 -20.73
CA ALA A 25 -7.53 -4.25 -20.71
C ALA A 25 -6.94 -3.65 -19.42
N ASN A 26 -7.63 -2.69 -18.79
CA ASN A 26 -7.04 -1.84 -17.76
C ASN A 26 -7.72 -1.92 -16.38
N LYS A 27 -8.95 -2.46 -16.28
CA LYS A 27 -9.64 -2.63 -14.99
C LYS A 27 -9.52 -4.06 -14.47
N SER A 28 -9.76 -4.24 -13.16
CA SER A 28 -9.90 -5.58 -12.58
C SER A 28 -11.10 -6.32 -13.19
N ARG A 29 -11.04 -7.65 -13.16
CA ARG A 29 -12.12 -8.48 -13.70
C ARG A 29 -13.45 -8.21 -12.98
N ALA A 30 -13.42 -8.09 -11.66
CA ALA A 30 -14.60 -7.81 -10.85
C ALA A 30 -15.24 -6.46 -11.22
N LYS A 31 -14.42 -5.41 -11.40
CA LYS A 31 -14.89 -4.08 -11.79
C LYS A 31 -15.44 -4.06 -13.22
N TYR A 32 -14.78 -4.77 -14.15
CA TYR A 32 -15.29 -4.94 -15.50
C TYR A 32 -16.66 -5.64 -15.50
N ASP A 33 -16.77 -6.77 -14.78
CA ASP A 33 -18.00 -7.55 -14.71
C ASP A 33 -19.14 -6.75 -14.04
N HIS A 34 -18.82 -5.90 -13.06
CA HIS A 34 -19.81 -4.98 -12.47
C HIS A 34 -20.31 -3.95 -13.49
N ILE A 35 -19.42 -3.25 -14.18
CA ILE A 35 -19.75 -2.17 -15.12
C ILE A 35 -20.49 -2.73 -16.34
N TRP A 36 -19.97 -3.81 -16.93
CA TRP A 36 -20.40 -4.28 -18.23
C TRP A 36 -21.36 -5.48 -18.17
N LEU A 37 -21.28 -6.32 -17.15
CA LEU A 37 -22.10 -7.53 -17.02
C LEU A 37 -23.11 -7.46 -15.87
N GLY A 38 -23.17 -6.35 -15.11
CA GLY A 38 -24.08 -6.16 -13.99
C GLY A 38 -23.85 -7.15 -12.85
N ALA A 39 -22.61 -7.58 -12.64
CA ALA A 39 -22.25 -8.38 -11.48
C ALA A 39 -22.31 -7.53 -10.19
N PHE A 40 -22.63 -8.17 -9.07
CA PHE A 40 -22.49 -7.50 -7.77
C PHE A 40 -21.01 -7.40 -7.42
N LEU A 41 -20.58 -6.23 -6.94
CA LEU A 41 -19.30 -6.07 -6.26
C LEU A 41 -19.50 -6.43 -4.80
N ASP A 42 -18.86 -7.51 -4.34
CA ASP A 42 -18.79 -7.87 -2.92
C ASP A 42 -17.70 -7.08 -2.17
N ASP A 43 -17.20 -6.00 -2.77
CA ASP A 43 -16.16 -5.16 -2.18
C ASP A 43 -16.73 -4.29 -1.07
N ILE A 44 -15.91 -4.07 -0.04
CA ILE A 44 -16.16 -3.00 0.93
C ILE A 44 -16.19 -1.70 0.15
N ASP A 45 -17.33 -1.04 0.14
CA ASP A 45 -17.50 0.27 -0.48
C ASP A 45 -16.31 1.16 -0.10
N ASN A 46 -15.54 1.60 -1.12
CA ASN A 46 -14.39 2.50 -1.01
C ASN A 46 -13.05 1.89 -0.57
N SER A 47 -12.83 0.58 -0.65
CA SER A 47 -11.46 0.04 -0.53
C SER A 47 -10.59 0.56 -1.67
N ILE A 48 -9.34 0.96 -1.35
CA ILE A 48 -8.39 1.47 -2.36
C ILE A 48 -7.62 0.36 -3.09
N ILE A 49 -7.62 -0.87 -2.56
CA ILE A 49 -6.88 -2.02 -3.11
C ILE A 49 -7.85 -3.15 -3.38
N GLU A 50 -7.91 -3.58 -4.62
CA GLU A 50 -8.73 -4.71 -5.03
C GLU A 50 -8.03 -6.05 -4.74
N ALA A 51 -8.80 -7.05 -4.38
CA ALA A 51 -8.28 -8.38 -4.03
C ALA A 51 -7.48 -9.02 -5.17
N GLU A 52 -7.91 -8.84 -6.41
CA GLU A 52 -7.20 -9.34 -7.60
C GLU A 52 -5.81 -8.71 -7.75
N TRP A 53 -5.65 -7.44 -7.38
CA TRP A 53 -4.32 -6.79 -7.44
C TRP A 53 -3.37 -7.39 -6.42
N PHE A 54 -3.86 -7.66 -5.19
CA PHE A 54 -3.06 -8.34 -4.19
C PHE A 54 -2.65 -9.74 -4.66
N ASP A 55 -3.60 -10.52 -5.19
CA ASP A 55 -3.37 -11.89 -5.62
C ASP A 55 -2.36 -11.96 -6.78
N ALA A 56 -2.39 -10.98 -7.69
CA ALA A 56 -1.40 -10.85 -8.75
C ALA A 56 0.01 -10.57 -8.21
N CYS A 57 0.11 -9.78 -7.11
CA CYS A 57 1.39 -9.45 -6.48
C CYS A 57 2.05 -10.64 -5.76
N VAL A 58 1.31 -11.71 -5.43
CA VAL A 58 1.91 -12.88 -4.78
C VAL A 58 2.89 -13.57 -5.72
N ASP A 59 4.16 -13.63 -5.30
CA ASP A 59 5.28 -14.15 -6.09
C ASP A 59 5.43 -13.52 -7.48
N ALA A 60 5.02 -12.27 -7.64
CA ALA A 60 5.14 -11.54 -8.90
C ALA A 60 6.59 -11.49 -9.39
N HIS A 61 7.57 -11.35 -8.48
CA HIS A 61 9.00 -11.37 -8.82
C HIS A 61 9.43 -12.71 -9.44
N ILE A 62 8.83 -13.84 -9.02
CA ILE A 62 9.07 -15.16 -9.61
C ILE A 62 8.40 -15.25 -10.99
N LYS A 63 7.12 -14.85 -11.09
CA LYS A 63 6.34 -14.88 -12.32
C LYS A 63 6.98 -14.01 -13.42
N LEU A 64 7.48 -12.83 -13.06
CA LEU A 64 8.11 -11.87 -13.97
C LEU A 64 9.64 -12.02 -14.06
N LYS A 65 10.23 -12.98 -13.32
CA LYS A 65 11.65 -13.38 -13.37
C LYS A 65 12.63 -12.25 -13.02
N PHE A 66 12.32 -11.45 -12.01
CA PHE A 66 13.28 -10.48 -11.47
C PHE A 66 13.69 -10.83 -10.02
N GLN A 67 14.84 -10.30 -9.60
CA GLN A 67 15.39 -10.54 -8.27
C GLN A 67 15.14 -9.34 -7.35
N PRO A 68 15.04 -9.55 -6.03
CA PRO A 68 15.05 -8.45 -5.07
C PRO A 68 16.37 -7.67 -5.20
N LEU A 69 16.30 -6.39 -5.53
CA LEU A 69 17.43 -5.49 -5.68
C LEU A 69 17.09 -4.13 -5.12
N GLY A 70 18.07 -3.45 -4.50
CA GLY A 70 17.93 -2.12 -3.95
C GLY A 70 17.96 -2.11 -2.43
N GLN A 71 17.31 -1.12 -1.81
CA GLN A 71 17.31 -0.95 -0.36
C GLN A 71 16.62 -2.08 0.38
N GLU A 72 17.24 -2.54 1.45
CA GLU A 72 16.59 -3.38 2.45
C GLU A 72 15.95 -2.49 3.53
N LYS A 73 14.64 -2.58 3.68
CA LYS A 73 13.87 -1.79 4.63
C LYS A 73 13.10 -2.68 5.59
N ILE A 74 13.09 -2.29 6.86
CA ILE A 74 12.15 -2.81 7.86
C ILE A 74 11.28 -1.66 8.33
N ALA A 75 9.97 -1.90 8.46
CA ALA A 75 9.03 -0.98 9.09
C ALA A 75 8.33 -1.65 10.27
N PHE A 76 8.11 -0.91 11.34
CA PHE A 76 7.49 -1.35 12.57
C PHE A 76 6.32 -0.44 12.96
N ASP A 77 5.12 -1.03 13.06
CA ASP A 77 3.93 -0.40 13.64
C ASP A 77 3.83 -0.83 15.11
N PRO A 78 4.29 0.02 16.05
CA PRO A 78 4.23 -0.28 17.49
C PRO A 78 2.79 -0.14 17.99
N ALA A 79 2.42 -0.99 18.92
CA ALA A 79 1.18 -0.82 19.69
C ALA A 79 1.45 -1.11 21.16
N ASP A 80 0.63 -0.57 22.04
CA ASP A 80 0.68 -0.90 23.47
C ASP A 80 -0.06 -2.21 23.76
N SER A 81 -0.03 -2.64 25.01
CA SER A 81 -0.67 -3.88 25.46
C SER A 81 -2.14 -3.96 25.02
N GLY A 82 -2.50 -5.11 24.41
CA GLY A 82 -3.86 -5.38 23.92
C GLY A 82 -4.06 -5.19 22.42
N ASP A 83 -3.21 -4.41 21.75
CA ASP A 83 -3.23 -4.26 20.30
C ASP A 83 -2.11 -5.06 19.63
N ALA A 84 -2.33 -5.47 18.38
CA ALA A 84 -1.31 -6.15 17.60
C ALA A 84 -0.19 -5.17 17.18
N LYS A 85 1.04 -5.60 17.34
CA LYS A 85 2.24 -4.96 16.80
C LYS A 85 2.59 -5.66 15.51
N ALA A 86 2.99 -4.92 14.50
CA ALA A 86 3.34 -5.50 13.21
C ALA A 86 4.67 -5.00 12.68
N MET A 87 5.34 -5.86 11.94
CA MET A 87 6.59 -5.54 11.26
C MET A 87 6.58 -6.10 9.86
N ALA A 88 7.12 -5.32 8.91
CA ALA A 88 7.30 -5.74 7.53
C ALA A 88 8.75 -5.56 7.10
N TYR A 89 9.25 -6.49 6.28
CA TYR A 89 10.58 -6.47 5.69
C TYR A 89 10.48 -6.53 4.16
N GLN A 90 11.18 -5.60 3.50
CA GLN A 90 11.21 -5.46 2.04
C GLN A 90 12.64 -5.33 1.56
N HIS A 91 12.97 -5.99 0.44
CA HIS A 91 14.20 -5.79 -0.31
C HIS A 91 13.86 -5.29 -1.72
N GLY A 92 14.23 -4.06 -2.03
CA GLY A 92 13.82 -3.37 -3.26
C GLY A 92 12.30 -3.29 -3.38
N CYS A 93 11.73 -3.97 -4.36
CA CYS A 93 10.27 -4.04 -4.58
C CYS A 93 9.63 -5.35 -4.09
N VAL A 94 10.37 -6.20 -3.36
CA VAL A 94 9.86 -7.50 -2.86
C VAL A 94 9.70 -7.47 -1.36
N VAL A 95 8.48 -7.62 -0.87
CA VAL A 95 8.15 -7.83 0.54
C VAL A 95 8.41 -9.31 0.86
N LEU A 96 9.41 -9.56 1.69
CA LEU A 96 9.90 -10.89 2.02
C LEU A 96 9.39 -11.41 3.37
N GLY A 97 8.91 -10.52 4.24
CA GLY A 97 8.42 -10.89 5.55
C GLY A 97 7.40 -9.89 6.08
N VAL A 98 6.34 -10.43 6.67
CA VAL A 98 5.39 -9.69 7.50
C VAL A 98 5.11 -10.57 8.71
N THR A 99 5.15 -9.99 9.89
CA THR A 99 4.89 -10.70 11.13
C THR A 99 4.23 -9.79 12.13
N SER A 100 3.38 -10.36 12.98
CA SER A 100 2.68 -9.63 14.03
C SER A 100 2.77 -10.35 15.37
N THR A 101 2.54 -9.64 16.45
CA THR A 101 2.46 -10.20 17.81
C THR A 101 1.54 -9.34 18.68
N ASN A 102 0.77 -10.01 19.55
CA ASN A 102 -0.02 -9.37 20.60
C ASN A 102 0.70 -9.41 21.97
N ALA A 103 1.85 -10.09 22.03
CA ALA A 103 2.58 -10.27 23.27
C ALA A 103 3.32 -9.01 23.70
N GLY A 104 3.41 -8.82 25.02
CA GLY A 104 4.21 -7.82 25.66
C GLY A 104 3.66 -6.39 25.60
N ASP A 105 4.33 -5.52 26.34
CA ASP A 105 4.12 -4.08 26.29
C ASP A 105 4.87 -3.44 25.10
N ILE A 106 4.83 -2.14 24.98
CA ILE A 106 5.45 -1.40 23.89
C ILE A 106 6.98 -1.53 23.87
N ASN A 107 7.64 -1.65 25.04
CA ASN A 107 9.10 -1.78 25.13
C ASN A 107 9.51 -3.20 24.71
N GLU A 108 8.81 -4.21 25.19
CA GLU A 108 9.02 -5.61 24.79
C GLU A 108 8.77 -5.82 23.28
N ALA A 109 7.74 -5.15 22.73
CA ALA A 109 7.49 -5.13 21.29
C ALA A 109 8.62 -4.46 20.52
N THR A 110 9.20 -3.40 21.05
CA THR A 110 10.35 -2.71 20.45
C THR A 110 11.58 -3.61 20.48
N ASP A 111 11.83 -4.31 21.59
CA ASP A 111 12.94 -5.28 21.68
C ASP A 111 12.75 -6.44 20.71
N TRP A 112 11.52 -6.93 20.54
CA TRP A 112 11.18 -7.94 19.53
C TRP A 112 11.50 -7.42 18.11
N ALA A 113 11.08 -6.20 17.76
CA ALA A 113 11.38 -5.60 16.45
C ALA A 113 12.89 -5.42 16.25
N LEU A 114 13.61 -4.92 17.28
CA LEU A 114 15.07 -4.77 17.25
C LEU A 114 15.79 -6.11 17.10
N GLY A 115 15.25 -7.20 17.64
CA GLY A 115 15.75 -8.56 17.41
C GLY A 115 15.77 -8.94 15.92
N HIS A 116 14.70 -8.60 15.20
CA HIS A 116 14.62 -8.81 13.74
C HIS A 116 15.56 -7.86 12.99
N VAL A 117 15.58 -6.57 13.33
CA VAL A 117 16.49 -5.57 12.73
C VAL A 117 17.95 -6.00 12.89
N ASN A 118 18.32 -6.49 14.07
CA ASN A 118 19.68 -6.92 14.35
C ASN A 118 20.07 -8.20 13.61
N ARG A 119 19.12 -9.07 13.30
CA ARG A 119 19.34 -10.28 12.52
C ARG A 119 19.46 -9.99 11.03
N ILE A 120 18.56 -9.15 10.48
CA ILE A 120 18.47 -8.83 9.05
C ILE A 120 19.53 -7.80 8.67
N LYS A 121 19.76 -6.77 9.53
CA LYS A 121 20.65 -5.64 9.30
C LYS A 121 20.28 -4.84 8.06
N PRO A 122 19.03 -4.34 7.99
CA PRO A 122 18.56 -3.59 6.83
C PRO A 122 19.32 -2.27 6.66
N ASP A 123 19.22 -1.67 5.48
CA ASP A 123 19.74 -0.32 5.25
C ASP A 123 18.93 0.74 6.01
N VAL A 124 17.61 0.51 6.12
CA VAL A 124 16.67 1.46 6.73
C VAL A 124 15.74 0.75 7.72
N PHE A 125 15.60 1.35 8.89
CA PHE A 125 14.57 0.98 9.85
C PHE A 125 13.61 2.13 10.09
N LEU A 126 12.34 1.93 9.70
CA LEU A 126 11.24 2.86 9.93
C LEU A 126 10.39 2.39 11.12
N TRP A 127 9.84 3.31 11.88
CA TRP A 127 8.81 2.99 12.86
C TRP A 127 7.75 4.09 12.88
N ASP A 128 6.49 3.70 13.12
CA ASP A 128 5.45 4.70 13.37
C ASP A 128 5.80 5.45 14.64
N SER A 129 6.07 6.73 14.49
CA SER A 129 6.48 7.63 15.60
C SER A 129 5.35 8.56 16.02
N ASP A 130 4.12 8.32 15.58
CA ASP A 130 2.93 9.00 16.09
C ASP A 130 2.46 8.31 17.40
N GLY A 131 1.80 9.06 18.26
CA GLY A 131 1.27 8.53 19.52
C GLY A 131 2.32 7.87 20.40
N VAL A 132 2.13 6.59 20.70
CA VAL A 132 3.01 5.82 21.60
C VAL A 132 4.43 5.64 21.03
N GLY A 133 4.57 5.59 19.71
CA GLY A 133 5.86 5.40 19.03
C GLY A 133 6.85 6.55 19.21
N LEU A 134 6.36 7.74 19.62
CA LEU A 134 7.20 8.90 19.89
C LEU A 134 8.23 8.63 21.02
N SER A 135 7.85 7.85 22.02
CA SER A 135 8.70 7.54 23.17
C SER A 135 9.83 6.55 22.88
N LEU A 136 9.75 5.80 21.75
CA LEU A 136 10.64 4.68 21.43
C LEU A 136 12.00 5.10 20.84
N ARG A 137 12.14 6.37 20.45
CA ARG A 137 13.33 6.85 19.73
C ARG A 137 14.64 6.50 20.44
N ARG A 138 14.69 6.65 21.77
CA ARG A 138 15.91 6.34 22.55
C ARG A 138 16.23 4.85 22.49
N GLN A 139 15.26 3.99 22.80
CA GLN A 139 15.43 2.54 22.80
C GLN A 139 15.86 2.03 21.41
N ILE A 140 15.22 2.52 20.35
CA ILE A 140 15.56 2.19 18.96
C ILE A 140 17.00 2.63 18.64
N THR A 141 17.38 3.87 18.98
CA THR A 141 18.73 4.37 18.70
C THR A 141 19.81 3.56 19.43
N GLU A 142 19.57 3.23 20.70
CA GLU A 142 20.48 2.41 21.50
C GLU A 142 20.58 0.97 20.94
N GLY A 143 19.44 0.39 20.51
CA GLY A 143 19.36 -0.99 20.01
C GLY A 143 20.10 -1.24 18.70
N VAL A 144 20.35 -0.19 17.90
CA VAL A 144 21.09 -0.29 16.64
C VAL A 144 22.44 0.44 16.67
N LYS A 145 22.87 0.88 17.84
CA LYS A 145 24.13 1.63 18.00
C LYS A 145 25.32 0.88 17.40
N GLY A 146 26.13 1.59 16.63
CA GLY A 146 27.30 1.03 15.95
C GLY A 146 27.01 0.24 14.68
N LYS A 147 25.77 0.23 14.19
CA LYS A 147 25.38 -0.39 12.92
C LYS A 147 25.13 0.67 11.86
N ARG A 148 25.33 0.30 10.59
CA ARG A 148 25.03 1.16 9.44
C ARG A 148 23.56 0.99 9.05
N ILE A 149 22.65 1.47 9.93
CA ILE A 149 21.21 1.42 9.70
C ILE A 149 20.69 2.85 9.82
N LYS A 150 20.06 3.35 8.76
CA LYS A 150 19.40 4.66 8.78
C LYS A 150 18.08 4.54 9.56
N LEU A 151 17.93 5.33 10.62
CA LEU A 151 16.72 5.38 11.42
C LEU A 151 15.78 6.46 10.91
N VAL A 152 14.55 6.09 10.57
CA VAL A 152 13.56 7.01 9.99
C VAL A 152 12.26 6.95 10.78
N PRO A 153 11.96 7.95 11.61
CA PRO A 153 10.63 8.07 12.22
C PRO A 153 9.59 8.35 11.13
N PHE A 154 8.51 7.58 11.14
CA PHE A 154 7.39 7.78 10.24
C PHE A 154 6.30 8.56 10.94
N HIS A 155 5.98 9.75 10.43
CA HIS A 155 4.88 10.57 10.92
C HIS A 155 3.74 10.53 9.90
N GLY A 156 2.75 9.68 10.14
CA GLY A 156 1.66 9.45 9.19
C GLY A 156 0.84 10.70 8.89
N GLY A 157 0.65 11.57 9.88
CA GLY A 157 -0.01 12.87 9.74
C GLY A 157 0.87 13.97 9.13
N GLY A 158 2.17 13.71 8.94
CA GLY A 158 3.17 14.70 8.54
C GLY A 158 3.12 15.11 7.05
N GLU A 159 4.16 15.84 6.67
CA GLU A 159 4.33 16.31 5.29
C GLU A 159 4.60 15.16 4.33
N LYS A 160 4.13 15.35 3.11
CA LYS A 160 4.31 14.41 1.99
C LYS A 160 5.76 14.36 1.55
N ASP A 161 6.20 13.21 1.06
CA ASP A 161 7.48 13.08 0.37
C ASP A 161 7.41 13.85 -0.95
N ASN A 162 8.48 14.58 -1.28
CA ASN A 162 8.61 15.35 -2.53
C ASN A 162 7.35 16.19 -2.84
N PRO A 163 6.97 17.15 -1.97
CA PRO A 163 5.65 17.80 -2.02
C PRO A 163 5.37 18.55 -3.33
N PHE A 164 6.41 18.97 -4.04
CA PHE A 164 6.30 19.74 -5.30
C PHE A 164 6.37 18.89 -6.56
N ASP A 165 6.70 17.59 -6.43
CA ASP A 165 6.74 16.68 -7.58
C ASP A 165 5.32 16.35 -8.03
N THR A 166 5.11 16.30 -9.34
CA THR A 166 3.85 15.87 -9.94
C THR A 166 3.62 14.39 -9.66
N TYR A 167 2.40 14.04 -9.27
CA TYR A 167 1.99 12.65 -9.10
C TYR A 167 1.20 12.17 -10.31
N GLU A 168 1.70 11.12 -10.95
CA GLU A 168 1.00 10.44 -12.05
C GLU A 168 0.08 9.36 -11.49
N ASP A 169 -1.23 9.64 -11.42
CA ASP A 169 -2.24 8.64 -11.03
C ASP A 169 -2.56 7.73 -12.21
N ILE A 170 -2.16 6.47 -12.09
CA ILE A 170 -2.32 5.48 -13.18
C ILE A 170 -3.72 4.90 -13.22
N SER A 171 -4.43 4.92 -12.10
CA SER A 171 -5.73 4.24 -11.97
C SER A 171 -6.90 5.03 -12.56
N ASN A 172 -6.67 6.27 -13.00
CA ASN A 172 -7.73 7.17 -13.51
C ASN A 172 -8.93 7.32 -12.57
N ASP A 173 -8.77 7.06 -11.26
CA ASP A 173 -9.82 7.24 -10.27
C ASP A 173 -10.30 8.69 -10.15
N PHE A 174 -9.59 9.62 -10.80
CA PHE A 174 -9.91 11.04 -10.95
C PHE A 174 -10.30 11.43 -12.37
N ALA A 175 -10.75 10.52 -13.19
CA ALA A 175 -11.10 10.73 -14.60
C ALA A 175 -12.14 11.86 -14.88
N GLY A 176 -12.65 12.53 -13.86
CA GLY A 176 -13.49 13.72 -14.01
C GLY A 176 -12.74 15.05 -14.06
N ASP A 177 -11.45 15.09 -13.69
CA ASP A 177 -10.64 16.31 -13.58
C ASP A 177 -9.32 16.23 -14.40
N ILE A 178 -9.39 15.73 -15.62
CA ILE A 178 -8.26 15.33 -16.49
C ILE A 178 -7.27 16.47 -16.82
N GLU A 179 -7.49 17.71 -16.41
CA GLU A 179 -6.70 18.84 -16.93
C GLU A 179 -5.72 19.48 -15.95
N LYS A 180 -5.54 19.00 -14.74
CA LYS A 180 -4.54 19.56 -13.83
C LYS A 180 -3.59 18.50 -13.31
N GLU A 181 -2.35 18.55 -13.80
CA GLU A 181 -1.22 17.95 -13.10
C GLU A 181 -1.21 18.46 -11.66
N ARG A 182 -1.41 17.57 -10.69
CA ARG A 182 -1.38 17.90 -9.27
C ARG A 182 -0.05 17.42 -8.68
N ASN A 183 0.57 18.27 -7.90
CA ASN A 183 1.74 17.86 -7.12
C ASN A 183 1.31 17.07 -5.87
N ASN A 184 2.27 16.40 -5.21
CA ASN A 184 2.02 15.57 -4.04
C ASN A 184 1.33 16.35 -2.90
N ALA A 185 1.69 17.62 -2.70
CA ALA A 185 1.08 18.46 -1.66
C ALA A 185 -0.39 18.78 -1.94
N GLU A 186 -0.77 18.90 -3.22
CA GLU A 186 -2.16 19.14 -3.64
C GLU A 186 -2.99 17.86 -3.65
N MET A 187 -2.37 16.73 -4.01
CA MET A 187 -3.04 15.44 -4.18
C MET A 187 -3.36 14.76 -2.85
N PHE A 188 -2.43 14.75 -1.90
CA PHE A 188 -2.55 13.97 -0.68
C PHE A 188 -2.81 14.83 0.57
N ALA A 189 -3.64 14.34 1.48
CA ALA A 189 -3.91 15.00 2.75
C ALA A 189 -2.68 14.96 3.69
N ASN A 190 -1.96 13.84 3.71
CA ASN A 190 -0.81 13.59 4.57
C ASN A 190 0.08 12.46 4.02
N LEU A 191 1.21 12.19 4.68
CA LEU A 191 2.17 11.16 4.27
C LEU A 191 1.56 9.75 4.25
N ARG A 192 0.72 9.40 5.24
CA ARG A 192 0.05 8.09 5.28
C ARG A 192 -0.81 7.87 4.04
N ALA A 193 -1.57 8.90 3.62
CA ALA A 193 -2.39 8.81 2.42
C ALA A 193 -1.54 8.65 1.15
N GLN A 194 -0.42 9.38 1.04
CA GLN A 194 0.53 9.24 -0.07
C GLN A 194 1.12 7.83 -0.13
N CYS A 195 1.66 7.31 0.98
CA CYS A 195 2.28 5.99 1.01
C CYS A 195 1.29 4.86 0.69
N TYR A 196 0.04 4.94 1.18
CA TYR A 196 -1.00 3.97 0.78
C TYR A 196 -1.34 4.06 -0.70
N TRP A 197 -1.35 5.27 -1.26
CA TRP A 197 -1.64 5.45 -2.68
C TRP A 197 -0.51 4.93 -3.57
N VAL A 198 0.75 5.21 -3.19
CA VAL A 198 1.92 4.61 -3.86
C VAL A 198 1.86 3.08 -3.81
N LEU A 199 1.52 2.50 -2.64
CA LEU A 199 1.36 1.05 -2.50
C LEU A 199 0.26 0.51 -3.43
N LYS A 200 -0.91 1.16 -3.46
CA LYS A 200 -2.02 0.84 -4.36
C LYS A 200 -1.58 0.85 -5.82
N ASP A 201 -0.90 1.92 -6.26
CA ASP A 201 -0.47 2.06 -7.66
C ASP A 201 0.56 1.00 -8.05
N ARG A 202 1.51 0.68 -7.15
CA ARG A 202 2.47 -0.41 -7.37
C ARG A 202 1.77 -1.77 -7.49
N MET A 203 0.75 -2.02 -6.67
CA MET A 203 -0.04 -3.26 -6.75
C MET A 203 -0.85 -3.32 -8.06
N PHE A 204 -1.45 -2.22 -8.47
CA PHE A 204 -2.17 -2.15 -9.74
C PHE A 204 -1.24 -2.33 -10.94
N LYS A 205 -0.06 -1.66 -10.95
CA LYS A 205 0.98 -1.88 -11.96
C LYS A 205 1.41 -3.34 -12.03
N THR A 206 1.58 -3.98 -10.89
CA THR A 206 1.94 -5.40 -10.82
C THR A 206 0.85 -6.28 -11.42
N TYR A 207 -0.42 -5.99 -11.12
CA TYR A 207 -1.56 -6.67 -11.73
C TYR A 207 -1.55 -6.52 -13.26
N LEU A 208 -1.33 -5.29 -13.77
CA LEU A 208 -1.23 -5.07 -15.22
C LEU A 208 -0.07 -5.84 -15.84
N ALA A 209 1.09 -5.91 -15.18
CA ALA A 209 2.24 -6.66 -15.68
C ALA A 209 2.00 -8.16 -15.67
N VAL A 210 1.44 -8.72 -14.58
CA VAL A 210 1.25 -10.17 -14.41
C VAL A 210 0.06 -10.69 -15.22
N GLU A 211 -1.09 -10.01 -15.13
CA GLU A 211 -2.36 -10.51 -15.68
C GLU A 211 -2.67 -9.97 -17.09
N LYS A 212 -2.13 -8.80 -17.43
CA LYS A 212 -2.39 -8.15 -18.73
C LYS A 212 -1.16 -8.09 -19.63
N GLY A 213 0.01 -8.49 -19.14
CA GLY A 213 1.25 -8.53 -19.93
C GLY A 213 1.86 -7.16 -20.25
N HIS A 214 1.53 -6.14 -19.48
CA HIS A 214 2.14 -4.81 -19.65
C HIS A 214 3.62 -4.85 -19.30
N ASN A 215 4.45 -4.17 -20.09
CA ASN A 215 5.89 -4.04 -19.81
C ASN A 215 6.12 -2.83 -18.90
N ILE A 216 6.28 -3.07 -17.60
CA ILE A 216 6.45 -2.06 -16.58
C ILE A 216 7.80 -2.28 -15.88
N PRO A 217 8.59 -1.22 -15.61
CA PRO A 217 9.86 -1.33 -14.90
C PRO A 217 9.70 -2.03 -13.53
N ASN A 218 10.64 -2.91 -13.18
CA ASN A 218 10.53 -3.75 -11.97
C ASN A 218 10.51 -2.93 -10.67
N ASP A 219 11.17 -1.79 -10.64
CA ASP A 219 11.22 -0.87 -9.49
C ASP A 219 9.89 -0.14 -9.24
N GLU A 220 9.01 -0.13 -10.24
CA GLU A 220 7.64 0.38 -10.13
C GLU A 220 6.62 -0.67 -9.66
N LEU A 221 7.02 -1.93 -9.61
CA LEU A 221 6.18 -3.05 -9.17
C LEU A 221 6.28 -3.28 -7.65
N ILE A 222 5.44 -4.17 -7.14
CA ILE A 222 5.56 -4.75 -5.80
C ILE A 222 5.26 -6.25 -5.86
N SER A 223 6.01 -7.03 -5.08
CA SER A 223 5.77 -8.46 -4.95
C SER A 223 5.72 -8.87 -3.48
N PHE A 224 4.80 -9.75 -3.13
CA PHE A 224 4.72 -10.38 -1.82
C PHE A 224 5.20 -11.83 -1.93
N SER A 225 6.17 -12.23 -1.11
CA SER A 225 6.60 -13.62 -1.08
C SER A 225 5.48 -14.53 -0.53
N SER A 226 5.21 -15.63 -1.20
CA SER A 226 4.30 -16.69 -0.68
C SER A 226 4.83 -17.35 0.62
N GLY A 227 6.11 -17.16 0.94
CA GLY A 227 6.70 -17.57 2.20
C GLY A 227 6.31 -16.74 3.43
N ILE A 228 5.55 -15.66 3.27
CA ILE A 228 5.02 -14.85 4.37
C ILE A 228 3.95 -15.67 5.11
N SER A 229 4.19 -16.00 6.37
CA SER A 229 3.28 -16.83 7.18
C SER A 229 1.91 -16.20 7.39
N GLU A 230 1.85 -14.87 7.47
CA GLU A 230 0.64 -14.07 7.70
C GLU A 230 0.05 -13.48 6.40
N LEU A 231 0.37 -14.05 5.24
CA LEU A 231 -0.03 -13.52 3.93
C LEU A 231 -1.54 -13.35 3.79
N ALA A 232 -2.33 -14.31 4.29
CA ALA A 232 -3.79 -14.23 4.25
C ALA A 232 -4.34 -13.09 5.14
N GLY A 233 -3.75 -12.89 6.32
CA GLY A 233 -4.07 -11.77 7.21
C GLY A 233 -3.73 -10.43 6.58
N LEU A 234 -2.54 -10.31 6.00
CA LEU A 234 -2.11 -9.12 5.26
C LEU A 234 -3.05 -8.79 4.09
N ARG A 235 -3.46 -9.81 3.32
CA ARG A 235 -4.46 -9.66 2.25
C ARG A 235 -5.76 -9.08 2.79
N ALA A 236 -6.26 -9.66 3.89
CA ALA A 236 -7.50 -9.21 4.50
C ALA A 236 -7.43 -7.76 5.01
N GLU A 237 -6.27 -7.31 5.50
CA GLU A 237 -6.08 -5.92 5.92
C GLU A 237 -5.95 -4.97 4.72
N LEU A 238 -5.06 -5.26 3.75
CA LEU A 238 -4.79 -4.38 2.61
C LEU A 238 -6.03 -4.18 1.72
N CYS A 239 -6.80 -5.24 1.46
CA CYS A 239 -8.01 -5.16 0.64
C CYS A 239 -9.21 -4.51 1.37
N ARG A 240 -9.02 -3.99 2.57
CA ARG A 240 -10.06 -3.31 3.35
C ARG A 240 -9.69 -1.89 3.77
N ILE A 241 -8.65 -1.31 3.18
CA ILE A 241 -8.23 0.07 3.47
C ILE A 241 -9.20 1.05 2.79
N PRO A 242 -10.04 1.79 3.53
CA PRO A 242 -11.06 2.63 2.92
C PRO A 242 -10.53 4.04 2.67
N ARG A 243 -10.86 4.58 1.50
CA ARG A 243 -10.70 6.00 1.20
C ARG A 243 -11.78 6.82 1.90
N LYS A 244 -11.43 7.99 2.38
CA LYS A 244 -12.37 8.97 2.90
C LYS A 244 -12.95 9.81 1.75
N LEU A 245 -14.22 9.58 1.40
CA LEU A 245 -14.86 10.21 0.23
C LEU A 245 -15.21 11.69 0.46
N ASN A 246 -15.66 12.07 1.65
CA ASN A 246 -16.19 13.40 1.94
C ASN A 246 -15.10 14.36 2.48
N ASN A 247 -13.97 14.45 1.77
CA ASN A 247 -12.93 15.40 2.13
C ASN A 247 -13.22 16.76 1.46
N ARG A 248 -13.53 17.79 2.25
CA ARG A 248 -13.79 19.16 1.78
C ARG A 248 -12.63 19.78 0.98
N ALA A 249 -11.42 19.30 1.19
CA ALA A 249 -10.23 19.78 0.48
C ALA A 249 -10.00 19.10 -0.88
N GLY A 250 -10.81 18.12 -1.28
CA GLY A 250 -10.64 17.36 -2.52
C GLY A 250 -9.35 16.51 -2.61
N LYS A 251 -8.63 16.34 -1.48
CA LYS A 251 -7.40 15.57 -1.41
C LYS A 251 -7.68 14.10 -1.12
N ILE A 252 -6.77 13.22 -1.55
CA ILE A 252 -6.80 11.82 -1.15
C ILE A 252 -6.52 11.71 0.34
N GLN A 253 -7.41 11.02 1.05
CA GLN A 253 -7.28 10.76 2.48
C GLN A 253 -7.74 9.34 2.78
N ILE A 254 -6.96 8.62 3.60
CA ILE A 254 -7.34 7.31 4.14
C ILE A 254 -8.09 7.53 5.46
N MET A 255 -9.12 6.73 5.71
CA MET A 255 -9.83 6.77 6.98
C MET A 255 -8.87 6.51 8.15
N SER A 256 -9.10 7.19 9.25
CA SER A 256 -8.35 6.97 10.49
C SER A 256 -8.74 5.66 11.17
N LYS A 257 -7.86 5.11 12.02
CA LYS A 257 -8.14 3.89 12.80
C LYS A 257 -9.48 3.98 13.58
N PRO A 258 -9.84 5.11 14.26
CA PRO A 258 -11.15 5.27 14.88
C PRO A 258 -12.33 5.22 13.89
N GLU A 259 -12.21 5.86 12.71
CA GLU A 259 -13.26 5.81 11.67
C GLU A 259 -13.44 4.38 11.13
N MET A 260 -12.34 3.65 10.89
CA MET A 260 -12.35 2.24 10.48
C MET A 260 -13.04 1.37 11.53
N LYS A 261 -12.71 1.56 12.81
CA LYS A 261 -13.32 0.83 13.93
C LYS A 261 -14.83 1.07 14.01
N ALA A 262 -15.29 2.28 13.74
CA ALA A 262 -16.73 2.60 13.70
C ALA A 262 -17.48 1.84 12.59
N LEU A 263 -16.77 1.45 11.52
CA LEU A 263 -17.28 0.61 10.43
C LEU A 263 -17.08 -0.90 10.67
N GLY A 264 -16.59 -1.30 11.86
CA GLY A 264 -16.28 -2.70 12.16
C GLY A 264 -15.00 -3.23 11.50
N ILE A 265 -14.17 -2.36 10.94
CA ILE A 265 -12.88 -2.71 10.34
C ILE A 265 -11.84 -2.71 11.46
N GLN A 266 -11.12 -3.82 11.62
CA GLN A 266 -10.02 -3.94 12.60
C GLN A 266 -8.84 -3.06 12.21
N SER A 267 -7.98 -2.74 13.20
CA SER A 267 -6.76 -1.96 12.96
C SER A 267 -5.85 -2.69 11.96
N PRO A 268 -5.47 -2.04 10.84
CA PRO A 268 -4.70 -2.69 9.77
C PRO A 268 -3.18 -2.60 10.05
N ASN A 269 -2.71 -3.21 11.14
CA ASN A 269 -1.34 -3.01 11.62
C ASN A 269 -0.28 -3.58 10.67
N MET A 270 -0.52 -4.76 10.07
CA MET A 270 0.36 -5.33 9.04
C MET A 270 0.34 -4.48 7.76
N ALA A 271 -0.84 -4.00 7.35
CA ALA A 271 -0.96 -3.11 6.21
C ALA A 271 -0.28 -1.77 6.46
N ASP A 272 -0.39 -1.20 7.67
CA ASP A 272 0.33 0.03 8.06
C ASP A 272 1.85 -0.19 8.01
N ALA A 273 2.37 -1.34 8.48
CA ALA A 273 3.79 -1.66 8.38
C ALA A 273 4.27 -1.77 6.90
N VAL A 274 3.50 -2.42 6.03
CA VAL A 274 3.82 -2.51 4.59
C VAL A 274 3.72 -1.16 3.90
N MET A 275 2.73 -0.33 4.28
CA MET A 275 2.56 1.03 3.76
C MET A 275 3.76 1.92 4.10
N MET A 276 4.27 1.86 5.32
CA MET A 276 5.44 2.66 5.74
C MET A 276 6.69 2.35 4.91
N LEU A 277 6.85 1.12 4.39
CA LEU A 277 7.96 0.76 3.50
C LEU A 277 7.96 1.55 2.19
N GLN A 278 6.81 2.14 1.81
CA GLN A 278 6.70 2.94 0.58
C GLN A 278 7.20 4.37 0.75
N LYS A 279 7.55 4.78 1.98
CA LYS A 279 8.20 6.08 2.20
C LYS A 279 9.51 6.16 1.43
N HIS A 280 9.69 7.28 0.70
CA HIS A 280 10.97 7.58 0.05
C HIS A 280 12.06 7.84 1.09
N VAL A 281 13.20 7.19 0.95
CA VAL A 281 14.34 7.36 1.84
C VAL A 281 15.62 7.38 1.01
N ASP A 282 16.30 8.54 0.97
CA ASP A 282 17.63 8.65 0.40
C ASP A 282 18.66 8.06 1.37
N ILE A 283 19.46 7.08 0.93
CA ILE A 283 20.56 6.54 1.74
C ILE A 283 21.79 7.44 1.65
N TYR A 284 21.96 8.14 0.53
CA TYR A 284 23.11 8.98 0.26
C TYR A 284 22.79 10.43 0.66
N GLU A 285 22.91 10.77 1.94
CA GLU A 285 23.21 12.15 2.30
C GLU A 285 24.72 12.33 2.07
N HIS A 286 25.08 13.19 1.15
CA HIS A 286 26.46 13.65 1.02
C HIS A 286 26.82 14.38 2.30
N ASP A 287 27.78 13.81 3.09
CA ASP A 287 28.48 14.50 4.17
C ASP A 287 29.19 15.76 3.64
#